data_ee3ce0b9f917af5cf9bb7615e65f0938
#
_entry.id   ee3ce0b9f917af5cf9bb7615e65f0938
#
_cell.length_a   1.000
_cell.length_b   1.000
_cell.length_c   1.000
_cell.angle_alpha   90.00
_cell.angle_beta   90.00
_cell.angle_gamma   90.00
#
_symmetry.space_group_name_H-M   'P 1'
#
loop_
_entity.id
_entity.type
_entity.pdbx_description
1 polymer ?
#
loop_
_entity_poly.entity_id
_entity_poly.type
_entity_poly.pdbx_seq_one_letter_code
_entity_poly.pdbx_strand_id
1 'polypeptide(L)'
;MLKQVFDREQLSKALASSDVWQWGLLSGYGDVETAVDHTVKHWNSHNITLSSLDTRTVKSKPVFIPAKMEDDFAIKLLDRFIRRIYKVRQSDRNRIVRQLITLLKDSGKYHVLRLDVKDCYETIKFKYLINKFEDELILAPECIKLLNEIHSDLRSNHDMHGLPRGLSISPTLAELYLESLDKKVASNPDVIYSARYVDDIIVLTPAGKQSGVQTYVEDLMNEMELSLNNNPGKYYSNPSCSAEFDYLGYSIKVESKKDKPNNVTLKISRLKLNKIKSRIAISFCDHKKQNNISLLKRRLEYLCMLKRVRKGKNGDLLAGLAHNYQYVTDGFECLKSLDGFLCQQLASHRFGLNQQEQEKIKKISIYGNARKRNIGKFSKKQTAQIMRAWQNA
;
A
#
# COMPACT_ATOMS: atom_id res chain seq x y z
N MET A 1 -26.42 17.95 -1.30
CA MET A 1 -25.15 18.45 -1.88
C MET A 1 -24.00 18.09 -0.95
N LEU A 2 -22.83 17.72 -1.48
CA LEU A 2 -21.70 17.37 -0.64
C LEU A 2 -21.08 18.65 -0.07
N LYS A 3 -21.08 18.78 1.25
CA LYS A 3 -20.51 19.95 1.92
C LYS A 3 -18.97 19.88 1.85
N GLN A 4 -18.35 20.81 1.13
CA GLN A 4 -16.89 20.93 0.97
C GLN A 4 -16.37 22.09 1.83
N VAL A 5 -16.59 22.01 3.13
CA VAL A 5 -16.21 23.06 4.08
C VAL A 5 -15.18 22.51 5.06
N PHE A 6 -14.14 23.29 5.30
CA PHE A 6 -13.10 22.98 6.28
C PHE A 6 -13.57 23.42 7.67
N ASP A 7 -14.52 22.66 8.23
CA ASP A 7 -15.12 22.92 9.51
C ASP A 7 -14.86 21.81 10.53
N ARG A 8 -15.25 22.05 11.77
CA ARG A 8 -15.11 21.13 12.90
C ARG A 8 -15.77 19.77 12.62
N GLU A 9 -16.97 19.79 12.04
CA GLU A 9 -17.72 18.56 11.77
C GLU A 9 -17.02 17.66 10.74
N GLN A 10 -16.54 18.25 9.64
CA GLN A 10 -15.84 17.50 8.60
C GLN A 10 -14.48 17.00 9.09
N LEU A 11 -13.74 17.81 9.85
CA LEU A 11 -12.45 17.43 10.41
C LEU A 11 -12.60 16.27 11.41
N SER A 12 -13.53 16.37 12.36
CA SER A 12 -13.78 15.28 13.33
C SER A 12 -14.13 13.94 12.66
N LYS A 13 -14.83 13.98 11.50
CA LYS A 13 -15.16 12.80 10.70
C LYS A 13 -13.97 12.26 9.88
N ALA A 14 -12.98 13.07 9.60
CA ALA A 14 -11.80 12.71 8.79
C ALA A 14 -10.66 12.16 9.65
N LEU A 15 -10.53 12.59 10.90
CA LEU A 15 -9.46 12.20 11.78
C LEU A 15 -9.47 10.70 12.07
N ALA A 16 -8.31 10.08 11.91
CA ALA A 16 -8.05 8.71 12.29
C ALA A 16 -7.28 8.65 13.60
N SER A 17 -7.36 7.51 14.28
CA SER A 17 -6.57 7.30 15.50
C SER A 17 -5.04 7.40 15.28
N SER A 18 -4.55 7.25 14.04
CA SER A 18 -3.14 7.47 13.68
C SER A 18 -2.74 8.93 13.86
N ASP A 19 -3.63 9.87 13.55
CA ASP A 19 -3.37 11.29 13.56
C ASP A 19 -3.15 11.81 14.98
N VAL A 20 -3.94 11.26 15.93
CA VAL A 20 -3.78 11.55 17.36
C VAL A 20 -2.37 11.26 17.85
N TRP A 21 -1.74 10.20 17.32
CA TRP A 21 -0.38 9.80 17.72
C TRP A 21 0.70 10.49 16.88
N GLN A 22 0.46 10.67 15.60
CA GLN A 22 1.41 11.31 14.69
C GLN A 22 1.69 12.74 15.15
N TRP A 23 0.65 13.46 15.52
CA TRP A 23 0.72 14.87 15.92
C TRP A 23 0.69 15.08 17.44
N GLY A 24 0.63 14.00 18.22
CA GLY A 24 0.67 14.10 19.69
C GLY A 24 -0.50 14.89 20.27
N LEU A 25 -1.72 14.76 19.69
CA LEU A 25 -2.86 15.63 20.04
C LEU A 25 -3.19 15.60 21.54
N LEU A 26 -3.10 14.42 22.18
CA LEU A 26 -3.38 14.31 23.61
C LEU A 26 -2.32 14.95 24.49
N SER A 27 -1.05 14.96 24.07
CA SER A 27 0.03 15.59 24.84
C SER A 27 0.14 17.08 24.60
N GLY A 28 -0.22 17.55 23.38
CA GLY A 28 -0.12 18.95 23.02
C GLY A 28 -1.38 19.78 23.35
N TYR A 29 -2.56 19.15 23.27
CA TYR A 29 -3.85 19.85 23.41
C TYR A 29 -4.75 19.29 24.53
N GLY A 30 -4.32 18.24 25.22
CA GLY A 30 -5.12 17.57 26.25
C GLY A 30 -6.13 16.57 25.68
N ASP A 31 -6.88 16.94 24.66
CA ASP A 31 -7.82 16.07 23.97
C ASP A 31 -7.90 16.36 22.46
N VAL A 32 -8.65 15.52 21.74
CA VAL A 32 -8.79 15.62 20.28
C VAL A 32 -9.71 16.78 19.88
N GLU A 33 -10.68 17.10 20.68
CA GLU A 33 -11.66 18.16 20.38
C GLU A 33 -11.01 19.53 20.43
N THR A 34 -10.19 19.79 21.46
CA THR A 34 -9.39 21.02 21.58
C THR A 34 -8.42 21.18 20.41
N ALA A 35 -7.78 20.09 19.97
CA ALA A 35 -6.92 20.14 18.78
C ALA A 35 -7.70 20.46 17.49
N VAL A 36 -8.91 19.93 17.35
CA VAL A 36 -9.81 20.24 16.22
C VAL A 36 -10.22 21.71 16.24
N ASP A 37 -10.61 22.22 17.40
CA ASP A 37 -11.03 23.63 17.56
C ASP A 37 -9.86 24.59 17.26
N HIS A 38 -8.65 24.27 17.74
CA HIS A 38 -7.43 25.00 17.40
C HIS A 38 -7.19 25.03 15.89
N THR A 39 -7.28 23.87 15.24
CA THR A 39 -7.07 23.76 13.79
C THR A 39 -8.09 24.60 13.00
N VAL A 40 -9.36 24.51 13.34
CA VAL A 40 -10.42 25.26 12.66
C VAL A 40 -10.27 26.78 12.89
N LYS A 41 -9.89 27.20 14.10
CA LYS A 41 -9.57 28.59 14.39
C LYS A 41 -8.40 29.08 13.54
N HIS A 42 -7.35 28.28 13.39
CA HIS A 42 -6.20 28.58 12.54
C HIS A 42 -6.64 28.76 11.07
N TRP A 43 -7.43 27.85 10.50
CA TRP A 43 -7.94 27.97 9.13
C TRP A 43 -8.79 29.23 8.91
N ASN A 44 -9.67 29.58 9.87
CA ASN A 44 -10.50 30.78 9.78
C ASN A 44 -9.65 32.06 9.80
N SER A 45 -8.54 32.06 10.54
CA SER A 45 -7.63 33.21 10.63
C SER A 45 -6.68 33.35 9.45
N HIS A 46 -6.33 32.27 8.76
CA HIS A 46 -5.29 32.21 7.72
C HIS A 46 -5.80 31.75 6.36
N ASN A 47 -7.12 31.70 6.14
CA ASN A 47 -7.75 31.32 4.86
C ASN A 47 -7.25 29.99 4.27
N ILE A 48 -7.01 28.99 5.11
CA ILE A 48 -6.55 27.64 4.69
C ILE A 48 -5.37 27.76 3.72
N THR A 49 -4.22 28.17 4.22
CA THR A 49 -3.00 28.33 3.43
C THR A 49 -1.99 27.28 3.84
N LEU A 50 -1.38 26.61 2.87
CA LEU A 50 -0.29 25.65 3.11
C LEU A 50 0.94 26.40 3.62
N SER A 51 1.51 25.95 4.76
CA SER A 51 2.75 26.55 5.28
C SER A 51 3.97 26.09 4.45
N SER A 52 4.22 24.81 4.41
CA SER A 52 5.29 24.18 3.60
C SER A 52 5.20 22.66 3.66
N LEU A 53 5.92 21.98 2.77
CA LEU A 53 6.14 20.55 2.79
C LEU A 53 7.59 20.25 3.15
N ASP A 54 7.79 19.42 4.18
CA ASP A 54 9.08 18.85 4.50
C ASP A 54 9.35 17.63 3.63
N THR A 55 10.64 17.33 3.40
CA THR A 55 11.04 16.12 2.66
C THR A 55 11.90 15.20 3.49
N ARG A 56 11.74 13.91 3.28
CA ARG A 56 12.67 12.87 3.73
C ARG A 56 12.89 11.85 2.63
N THR A 57 14.08 11.29 2.56
CA THR A 57 14.37 10.23 1.59
C THR A 57 14.00 8.86 2.15
N VAL A 58 13.20 8.10 1.40
CA VAL A 58 12.86 6.70 1.70
C VAL A 58 13.14 5.87 0.46
N LYS A 59 14.06 4.91 0.54
CA LYS A 59 14.47 4.06 -0.59
C LYS A 59 14.88 4.89 -1.82
N SER A 60 15.71 5.87 -1.61
CA SER A 60 16.23 6.79 -2.64
C SER A 60 15.18 7.64 -3.35
N LYS A 61 13.94 7.71 -2.82
CA LYS A 61 12.88 8.57 -3.35
C LYS A 61 12.45 9.60 -2.31
N PRO A 62 12.14 10.85 -2.72
CA PRO A 62 11.63 11.86 -1.82
C PRO A 62 10.21 11.48 -1.35
N VAL A 63 9.95 11.68 -0.08
CA VAL A 63 8.64 11.52 0.56
C VAL A 63 8.29 12.83 1.25
N PHE A 64 7.18 13.40 0.89
CA PHE A 64 6.71 14.70 1.36
C PHE A 64 5.81 14.55 2.59
N ILE A 65 5.95 15.45 3.54
CA ILE A 65 5.22 15.47 4.79
C ILE A 65 4.82 16.91 5.07
N PRO A 66 3.55 17.21 5.39
CA PRO A 66 3.17 18.55 5.81
C PRO A 66 3.97 18.99 7.05
N ALA A 67 4.52 20.19 7.02
CA ALA A 67 5.33 20.72 8.13
C ALA A 67 4.49 20.98 9.38
N LYS A 68 3.19 21.30 9.20
CA LYS A 68 2.25 21.58 10.30
C LYS A 68 1.08 20.59 10.30
N MET A 69 0.51 20.41 11.48
CA MET A 69 -0.68 19.59 11.70
C MET A 69 -1.89 20.10 10.92
N GLU A 70 -2.09 21.40 10.91
CA GLU A 70 -3.18 22.08 10.23
C GLU A 70 -3.17 21.82 8.73
N ASP A 71 -1.99 21.79 8.12
CA ASP A 71 -1.80 21.48 6.71
C ASP A 71 -2.13 19.99 6.41
N ASP A 72 -1.67 19.07 7.26
CA ASP A 72 -1.98 17.63 7.11
C ASP A 72 -3.48 17.39 7.19
N PHE A 73 -4.17 18.08 8.11
CA PHE A 73 -5.61 17.93 8.27
C PHE A 73 -6.39 18.58 7.11
N ALA A 74 -5.92 19.70 6.58
CA ALA A 74 -6.50 20.31 5.39
C ALA A 74 -6.36 19.38 4.17
N ILE A 75 -5.17 18.81 3.94
CA ILE A 75 -4.92 17.84 2.85
C ILE A 75 -5.78 16.57 3.02
N LYS A 76 -6.00 16.09 4.24
CA LYS A 76 -6.89 14.95 4.51
C LYS A 76 -8.35 15.23 4.21
N LEU A 77 -8.82 16.45 4.53
CA LEU A 77 -10.17 16.87 4.16
C LEU A 77 -10.31 16.99 2.65
N LEU A 78 -9.34 17.60 1.99
CA LEU A 78 -9.30 17.71 0.54
C LEU A 78 -9.35 16.32 -0.13
N ASP A 79 -8.52 15.35 0.32
CA ASP A 79 -8.58 13.95 -0.13
C ASP A 79 -9.99 13.37 0.02
N ARG A 80 -10.60 13.58 1.18
CA ARG A 80 -11.96 13.09 1.46
C ARG A 80 -13.00 13.72 0.53
N PHE A 81 -12.91 15.02 0.23
CA PHE A 81 -13.84 15.70 -0.67
C PHE A 81 -13.69 15.14 -2.10
N ILE A 82 -12.47 15.07 -2.63
CA ILE A 82 -12.21 14.53 -3.96
C ILE A 82 -12.71 13.09 -4.07
N ARG A 83 -12.38 12.22 -3.12
CA ARG A 83 -12.88 10.83 -3.12
C ARG A 83 -14.39 10.72 -3.19
N ARG A 84 -15.11 11.58 -2.51
CA ARG A 84 -16.57 11.52 -2.44
C ARG A 84 -17.23 12.09 -3.69
N ILE A 85 -16.67 13.16 -4.24
CA ILE A 85 -17.19 13.83 -5.44
C ILE A 85 -16.95 12.95 -6.66
N TYR A 86 -15.72 12.53 -6.86
CA TYR A 86 -15.30 11.71 -8.01
C TYR A 86 -15.54 10.22 -7.80
N LYS A 87 -16.11 9.81 -6.65
CA LYS A 87 -16.36 8.40 -6.28
C LYS A 87 -15.13 7.51 -6.43
N VAL A 88 -13.94 8.08 -6.19
CA VAL A 88 -12.67 7.36 -6.34
C VAL A 88 -12.63 6.18 -5.40
N ARG A 89 -12.39 5.00 -5.96
CA ARG A 89 -12.24 3.75 -5.22
C ARG A 89 -10.86 3.17 -5.48
N GLN A 90 -10.12 2.93 -4.42
CA GLN A 90 -8.88 2.16 -4.54
C GLN A 90 -9.19 0.71 -4.88
N SER A 91 -8.35 0.12 -5.73
CA SER A 91 -8.47 -1.26 -6.11
C SER A 91 -8.32 -2.20 -4.92
N ASP A 92 -9.20 -3.19 -4.82
CA ASP A 92 -9.13 -4.21 -3.77
C ASP A 92 -8.20 -5.35 -4.21
N ARG A 93 -7.01 -5.41 -3.58
CA ARG A 93 -6.01 -6.44 -3.81
C ARG A 93 -6.58 -7.86 -3.70
N ASN A 94 -7.40 -8.12 -2.71
CA ASN A 94 -7.95 -9.45 -2.47
C ASN A 94 -8.98 -9.83 -3.55
N ARG A 95 -9.77 -8.86 -4.00
CA ARG A 95 -10.72 -9.03 -5.10
C ARG A 95 -9.99 -9.37 -6.39
N ILE A 96 -8.94 -8.61 -6.74
CA ILE A 96 -8.13 -8.85 -7.94
C ILE A 96 -7.53 -10.25 -7.91
N VAL A 97 -6.88 -10.64 -6.82
CA VAL A 97 -6.24 -11.97 -6.69
C VAL A 97 -7.28 -13.08 -6.83
N ARG A 98 -8.46 -12.93 -6.18
CA ARG A 98 -9.53 -13.94 -6.29
C ARG A 98 -10.05 -14.08 -7.71
N GLN A 99 -10.30 -12.98 -8.41
CA GLN A 99 -10.77 -12.99 -9.80
C GLN A 99 -9.71 -13.63 -10.71
N LEU A 100 -8.46 -13.24 -10.57
CA LEU A 100 -7.34 -13.79 -11.33
C LEU A 100 -7.22 -15.32 -11.15
N ILE A 101 -7.30 -15.83 -9.92
CA ILE A 101 -7.26 -17.27 -9.64
C ILE A 101 -8.41 -17.99 -10.37
N THR A 102 -9.61 -17.44 -10.33
CA THR A 102 -10.77 -18.03 -10.98
C THR A 102 -10.55 -18.15 -12.49
N LEU A 103 -10.04 -17.11 -13.12
CA LEU A 103 -9.75 -17.08 -14.55
C LEU A 103 -8.58 -18.00 -14.93
N LEU A 104 -7.52 -18.07 -14.13
CA LEU A 104 -6.37 -18.94 -14.39
C LEU A 104 -6.70 -20.44 -14.22
N LYS A 105 -7.75 -20.79 -13.46
CA LYS A 105 -8.25 -22.16 -13.34
C LYS A 105 -9.00 -22.63 -14.60
N ASP A 106 -9.49 -21.70 -15.39
CA ASP A 106 -10.11 -22.02 -16.68
C ASP A 106 -9.10 -22.63 -17.63
N SER A 107 -9.51 -23.66 -18.39
CA SER A 107 -8.68 -24.35 -19.38
C SER A 107 -8.58 -23.62 -20.74
N GLY A 108 -9.20 -22.47 -20.87
CA GLY A 108 -9.13 -21.64 -22.07
C GLY A 108 -7.70 -21.24 -22.44
N LYS A 109 -7.47 -21.04 -23.73
CA LYS A 109 -6.16 -20.62 -24.26
C LYS A 109 -6.02 -19.10 -24.11
N TYR A 110 -5.59 -18.66 -22.94
CA TYR A 110 -5.35 -17.25 -22.63
C TYR A 110 -3.85 -16.96 -22.59
N HIS A 111 -3.53 -15.67 -22.63
CA HIS A 111 -2.20 -15.14 -22.42
C HIS A 111 -2.25 -14.14 -21.24
N VAL A 112 -1.28 -14.21 -20.36
CA VAL A 112 -1.14 -13.32 -19.19
C VAL A 112 -0.11 -12.26 -19.50
N LEU A 113 -0.51 -11.00 -19.43
CA LEU A 113 0.38 -9.84 -19.45
C LEU A 113 0.40 -9.21 -18.06
N ARG A 114 1.57 -9.01 -17.50
CA ARG A 114 1.77 -8.16 -16.33
C ARG A 114 2.66 -7.00 -16.74
N LEU A 115 2.16 -5.80 -16.46
CA LEU A 115 2.77 -4.54 -16.82
C LEU A 115 2.89 -3.66 -15.56
N ASP A 116 3.82 -2.73 -15.56
CA ASP A 116 4.05 -1.83 -14.41
C ASP A 116 4.30 -0.41 -14.96
N VAL A 117 3.65 0.58 -14.37
CA VAL A 117 3.85 1.98 -14.75
C VAL A 117 5.15 2.50 -14.14
N LYS A 118 6.08 2.94 -14.98
CA LYS A 118 7.38 3.45 -14.53
C LYS A 118 7.21 4.75 -13.76
N ASP A 119 7.79 4.80 -12.55
CA ASP A 119 7.81 5.99 -11.71
C ASP A 119 6.45 6.72 -11.60
N CYS A 120 5.37 5.93 -11.46
CA CYS A 120 3.97 6.34 -11.61
C CYS A 120 3.64 7.68 -10.93
N TYR A 121 4.06 7.88 -9.67
CA TYR A 121 3.77 9.14 -8.95
C TYR A 121 4.56 10.31 -9.50
N GLU A 122 5.80 10.08 -9.88
CA GLU A 122 6.70 11.11 -10.39
C GLU A 122 6.34 11.56 -11.80
N THR A 123 5.71 10.67 -12.60
CA THR A 123 5.35 10.94 -14.01
C THR A 123 3.95 11.52 -14.18
N ILE A 124 3.01 11.23 -13.27
CA ILE A 124 1.66 11.80 -13.33
C ILE A 124 1.74 13.31 -13.14
N LYS A 125 1.36 14.07 -14.16
CA LYS A 125 1.37 15.54 -14.13
C LYS A 125 0.31 16.09 -13.18
N PHE A 126 0.73 16.63 -12.05
CA PHE A 126 -0.19 17.18 -11.05
C PHE A 126 -1.00 18.35 -11.62
N LYS A 127 -0.38 19.25 -12.39
CA LYS A 127 -1.06 20.39 -13.03
C LYS A 127 -2.21 19.98 -13.96
N TYR A 128 -2.10 18.82 -14.64
CA TYR A 128 -3.20 18.29 -15.45
C TYR A 128 -4.46 18.03 -14.63
N LEU A 129 -4.30 17.44 -13.43
CA LEU A 129 -5.43 17.19 -12.53
C LEU A 129 -6.02 18.48 -11.98
N ILE A 130 -5.18 19.47 -11.67
CA ILE A 130 -5.64 20.79 -11.20
C ILE A 130 -6.48 21.45 -12.30
N ASN A 131 -5.98 21.51 -13.53
CA ASN A 131 -6.72 22.07 -14.66
C ASN A 131 -8.06 21.37 -14.87
N LYS A 132 -8.08 20.02 -14.82
CA LYS A 132 -9.31 19.24 -14.86
C LYS A 132 -10.31 19.65 -13.78
N PHE A 133 -9.86 19.87 -12.55
CA PHE A 133 -10.75 20.30 -11.45
C PHE A 133 -11.23 21.74 -11.62
N GLU A 134 -10.39 22.63 -12.17
CA GLU A 134 -10.74 24.01 -12.49
C GLU A 134 -11.81 24.04 -13.60
N ASP A 135 -11.64 23.25 -14.68
CA ASP A 135 -12.57 23.19 -15.81
C ASP A 135 -13.94 22.59 -15.41
N GLU A 136 -13.94 21.57 -14.54
CA GLU A 136 -15.19 20.91 -14.12
C GLU A 136 -16.02 21.70 -13.12
N LEU A 137 -15.44 22.70 -12.43
CA LEU A 137 -16.10 23.60 -11.49
C LEU A 137 -16.90 22.88 -10.37
N ILE A 138 -16.50 21.68 -9.99
CA ILE A 138 -17.21 20.86 -8.98
C ILE A 138 -16.60 21.00 -7.60
N LEU A 139 -15.29 21.29 -7.53
CA LEU A 139 -14.60 21.53 -6.28
C LEU A 139 -14.79 22.97 -5.79
N ALA A 140 -14.89 23.14 -4.47
CA ALA A 140 -14.94 24.45 -3.87
C ALA A 140 -13.65 25.25 -4.12
N PRO A 141 -13.71 26.60 -4.22
CA PRO A 141 -12.54 27.43 -4.49
C PRO A 141 -11.38 27.21 -3.52
N GLU A 142 -11.68 26.97 -2.23
CA GLU A 142 -10.66 26.68 -1.20
C GLU A 142 -9.93 25.35 -1.47
N CYS A 143 -10.63 24.37 -2.04
CA CYS A 143 -10.01 23.09 -2.45
C CYS A 143 -9.05 23.29 -3.62
N ILE A 144 -9.45 24.06 -4.62
CA ILE A 144 -8.62 24.41 -5.79
C ILE A 144 -7.41 25.24 -5.35
N LYS A 145 -7.61 26.22 -4.47
CA LYS A 145 -6.54 27.03 -3.89
C LYS A 145 -5.50 26.14 -3.22
N LEU A 146 -5.91 25.24 -2.33
CA LEU A 146 -5.00 24.33 -1.60
C LEU A 146 -4.23 23.40 -2.55
N LEU A 147 -4.88 22.89 -3.62
CA LEU A 147 -4.21 22.10 -4.66
C LEU A 147 -3.11 22.90 -5.39
N ASN A 148 -3.41 24.14 -5.75
CA ASN A 148 -2.45 25.04 -6.39
C ASN A 148 -1.27 25.38 -5.45
N GLU A 149 -1.51 25.59 -4.15
CA GLU A 149 -0.45 25.85 -3.16
C GLU A 149 0.46 24.64 -2.98
N ILE A 150 -0.11 23.41 -2.88
CA ILE A 150 0.69 22.19 -2.84
C ILE A 150 1.56 22.07 -4.10
N HIS A 151 0.98 22.29 -5.27
CA HIS A 151 1.72 22.22 -6.54
C HIS A 151 2.80 23.30 -6.63
N SER A 152 2.52 24.52 -6.18
CA SER A 152 3.48 25.62 -6.17
C SER A 152 4.67 25.33 -5.24
N ASP A 153 4.41 24.83 -4.03
CA ASP A 153 5.46 24.45 -3.08
C ASP A 153 6.37 23.34 -3.64
N LEU A 154 5.77 22.31 -4.27
CA LEU A 154 6.49 21.22 -4.91
C LEU A 154 7.41 21.72 -6.04
N ARG A 155 6.93 22.66 -6.86
CA ARG A 155 7.72 23.22 -7.95
C ARG A 155 8.84 24.15 -7.46
N SER A 156 8.48 25.09 -6.56
CA SER A 156 9.39 26.15 -6.16
C SER A 156 10.48 25.69 -5.19
N ASN A 157 10.12 24.78 -4.28
CA ASN A 157 11.02 24.35 -3.20
C ASN A 157 11.66 22.98 -3.44
N HIS A 158 11.11 22.17 -4.35
CA HIS A 158 11.51 20.77 -4.51
C HIS A 158 11.77 20.32 -5.96
N ASP A 159 11.62 21.22 -6.93
CA ASP A 159 11.76 20.94 -8.38
C ASP A 159 11.00 19.69 -8.82
N MET A 160 9.76 19.54 -8.32
CA MET A 160 8.91 18.37 -8.58
C MET A 160 7.62 18.75 -9.33
N HIS A 161 7.32 18.00 -10.40
CA HIS A 161 6.13 18.20 -11.23
C HIS A 161 5.06 17.12 -11.07
N GLY A 162 5.45 15.97 -10.51
CA GLY A 162 4.59 14.81 -10.31
C GLY A 162 3.77 14.89 -9.02
N LEU A 163 3.11 13.76 -8.70
CA LEU A 163 2.37 13.62 -7.44
C LEU A 163 3.32 13.37 -6.26
N PRO A 164 3.16 14.10 -5.15
CA PRO A 164 4.05 13.99 -3.99
C PRO A 164 3.83 12.67 -3.23
N ARG A 165 4.84 11.79 -3.19
CA ARG A 165 4.80 10.62 -2.31
C ARG A 165 4.70 11.04 -0.86
N GLY A 166 3.83 10.41 -0.08
CA GLY A 166 3.68 10.63 1.36
C GLY A 166 2.45 11.43 1.76
N LEU A 167 1.94 12.30 0.90
CA LEU A 167 0.68 13.00 1.18
C LEU A 167 -0.52 12.06 1.02
N SER A 168 -1.50 12.22 1.89
CA SER A 168 -2.72 11.40 1.91
C SER A 168 -3.55 11.48 0.63
N ILE A 169 -3.47 12.59 -0.09
CA ILE A 169 -4.20 12.84 -1.33
C ILE A 169 -3.62 12.12 -2.56
N SER A 170 -2.31 11.87 -2.59
CA SER A 170 -1.62 11.38 -3.79
C SER A 170 -2.14 10.05 -4.33
N PRO A 171 -2.48 9.04 -3.50
CA PRO A 171 -3.12 7.82 -4.00
C PRO A 171 -4.47 8.08 -4.69
N THR A 172 -5.25 9.02 -4.20
CA THR A 172 -6.55 9.38 -4.78
C THR A 172 -6.40 10.06 -6.13
N LEU A 173 -5.44 10.97 -6.24
CA LEU A 173 -5.12 11.66 -7.47
C LEU A 173 -4.56 10.70 -8.54
N ALA A 174 -3.71 9.76 -8.13
CA ALA A 174 -3.19 8.72 -9.03
C ALA A 174 -4.31 7.81 -9.57
N GLU A 175 -5.23 7.35 -8.70
CA GLU A 175 -6.37 6.55 -9.13
C GLU A 175 -7.28 7.32 -10.10
N LEU A 176 -7.54 8.59 -9.85
CA LEU A 176 -8.36 9.43 -10.73
C LEU A 176 -7.68 9.67 -12.10
N TYR A 177 -6.36 9.89 -12.11
CA TYR A 177 -5.61 10.06 -13.35
C TYR A 177 -5.65 8.79 -14.21
N LEU A 178 -5.42 7.63 -13.58
CA LEU A 178 -5.32 6.35 -14.28
C LEU A 178 -6.69 5.70 -14.59
N GLU A 179 -7.80 6.28 -14.12
CA GLU A 179 -9.15 5.72 -14.37
C GLU A 179 -9.48 5.62 -15.87
N SER A 180 -9.04 6.59 -16.68
CA SER A 180 -9.26 6.57 -18.12
C SER A 180 -8.50 5.43 -18.80
N LEU A 181 -7.27 5.16 -18.38
CA LEU A 181 -6.48 4.01 -18.84
C LEU A 181 -7.21 2.71 -18.53
N ASP A 182 -7.65 2.53 -17.28
CA ASP A 182 -8.37 1.32 -16.84
C ASP A 182 -9.62 1.08 -17.69
N LYS A 183 -10.41 2.13 -17.97
CA LYS A 183 -11.63 2.05 -18.76
C LYS A 183 -11.32 1.68 -20.24
N LYS A 184 -10.34 2.35 -20.84
CA LYS A 184 -9.94 2.09 -22.24
C LYS A 184 -9.38 0.67 -22.40
N VAL A 185 -8.52 0.21 -21.49
CA VAL A 185 -7.98 -1.17 -21.52
C VAL A 185 -9.09 -2.19 -21.35
N ALA A 186 -10.01 -1.98 -20.40
CA ALA A 186 -11.13 -2.91 -20.16
C ALA A 186 -12.14 -2.95 -21.32
N SER A 187 -12.27 -1.91 -22.12
CA SER A 187 -13.17 -1.86 -23.27
C SER A 187 -12.57 -2.42 -24.56
N ASN A 188 -11.28 -2.78 -24.57
CA ASN A 188 -10.65 -3.37 -25.75
C ASN A 188 -11.21 -4.79 -25.99
N PRO A 189 -11.72 -5.13 -27.21
CA PRO A 189 -12.36 -6.42 -27.50
C PRO A 189 -11.43 -7.62 -27.35
N ASP A 190 -10.11 -7.42 -27.44
CA ASP A 190 -9.11 -8.45 -27.25
C ASP A 190 -8.65 -8.57 -25.76
N VAL A 191 -9.34 -7.91 -24.83
CA VAL A 191 -9.09 -8.00 -23.39
C VAL A 191 -10.23 -8.76 -22.70
N ILE A 192 -9.90 -9.93 -22.15
CA ILE A 192 -10.85 -10.76 -21.38
C ILE A 192 -11.00 -10.23 -19.95
N TYR A 193 -9.89 -9.80 -19.38
CA TYR A 193 -9.84 -9.27 -18.01
C TYR A 193 -8.68 -8.30 -17.88
N SER A 194 -8.91 -7.20 -17.21
CA SER A 194 -7.85 -6.28 -16.79
C SER A 194 -8.10 -5.83 -15.35
N ALA A 195 -7.03 -5.63 -14.62
CA ALA A 195 -7.07 -5.02 -13.29
C ALA A 195 -5.75 -4.31 -13.01
N ARG A 196 -5.83 -3.18 -12.30
CA ARG A 196 -4.68 -2.43 -11.83
C ARG A 196 -4.71 -2.34 -10.30
N TYR A 197 -3.55 -2.45 -9.70
CA TYR A 197 -3.33 -2.16 -8.29
C TYR A 197 -2.18 -1.17 -8.15
N VAL A 198 -2.51 0.09 -8.01
CA VAL A 198 -1.57 1.24 -8.02
C VAL A 198 -0.88 1.34 -9.38
N ASP A 199 0.36 0.88 -9.48
CA ASP A 199 1.23 0.85 -10.67
C ASP A 199 1.28 -0.53 -11.37
N ASP A 200 0.91 -1.61 -10.68
CA ASP A 200 0.91 -2.99 -11.20
C ASP A 200 -0.39 -3.29 -11.98
N ILE A 201 -0.30 -3.54 -13.29
CA ILE A 201 -1.40 -3.89 -14.18
C ILE A 201 -1.31 -5.36 -14.54
N ILE A 202 -2.43 -6.07 -14.56
CA ILE A 202 -2.58 -7.44 -15.07
C ILE A 202 -3.65 -7.47 -16.14
N VAL A 203 -3.35 -8.10 -17.28
CA VAL A 203 -4.29 -8.27 -18.39
C VAL A 203 -4.30 -9.73 -18.84
N LEU A 204 -5.48 -10.27 -19.08
CA LEU A 204 -5.66 -11.54 -19.76
C LEU A 204 -6.26 -11.29 -21.15
N THR A 205 -5.64 -11.90 -22.15
CA THR A 205 -6.06 -11.81 -23.57
C THR A 205 -6.27 -13.21 -24.14
N PRO A 206 -7.02 -13.37 -25.23
CA PRO A 206 -6.99 -14.60 -26.04
C PRO A 206 -5.56 -14.89 -26.52
N ALA A 207 -5.23 -16.16 -26.74
CA ALA A 207 -3.95 -16.52 -27.31
C ALA A 207 -3.77 -15.90 -28.70
N GLY A 208 -2.58 -15.35 -28.96
CA GLY A 208 -2.25 -14.68 -30.21
C GLY A 208 -2.58 -13.18 -30.26
N LYS A 209 -3.29 -12.64 -29.25
CA LYS A 209 -3.68 -11.21 -29.19
C LYS A 209 -2.78 -10.36 -28.27
N GLN A 210 -1.86 -10.98 -27.55
CA GLN A 210 -1.04 -10.35 -26.51
C GLN A 210 -0.22 -9.17 -27.03
N SER A 211 0.40 -9.29 -28.20
CA SER A 211 1.25 -8.21 -28.76
C SER A 211 0.44 -6.98 -29.12
N GLY A 212 -0.72 -7.17 -29.78
CA GLY A 212 -1.62 -6.05 -30.14
C GLY A 212 -2.17 -5.35 -28.89
N VAL A 213 -2.56 -6.10 -27.86
CA VAL A 213 -3.04 -5.52 -26.59
C VAL A 213 -1.90 -4.80 -25.85
N GLN A 214 -0.69 -5.33 -25.86
CA GLN A 214 0.47 -4.67 -25.27
C GLN A 214 0.75 -3.34 -25.95
N THR A 215 0.86 -3.31 -27.27
CA THR A 215 1.05 -2.06 -28.05
C THR A 215 -0.06 -1.06 -27.76
N TYR A 216 -1.32 -1.51 -27.73
CA TYR A 216 -2.45 -0.65 -27.38
C TYR A 216 -2.31 -0.01 -25.98
N VAL A 217 -1.88 -0.77 -24.97
CA VAL A 217 -1.63 -0.23 -23.61
C VAL A 217 -0.46 0.75 -23.62
N GLU A 218 0.61 0.47 -24.38
CA GLU A 218 1.75 1.35 -24.53
C GLU A 218 1.34 2.69 -25.20
N ASP A 219 0.53 2.64 -26.25
CA ASP A 219 0.03 3.84 -26.93
C ASP A 219 -0.84 4.69 -26.00
N LEU A 220 -1.76 4.06 -25.27
CA LEU A 220 -2.57 4.76 -24.26
C LEU A 220 -1.72 5.42 -23.16
N MET A 221 -0.66 4.74 -22.71
CA MET A 221 0.25 5.33 -21.75
C MET A 221 1.03 6.51 -22.33
N ASN A 222 1.50 6.40 -23.57
CA ASN A 222 2.19 7.48 -24.27
C ASN A 222 1.28 8.70 -24.44
N GLU A 223 -0.01 8.52 -24.80
CA GLU A 223 -1.01 9.60 -24.82
C GLU A 223 -1.13 10.31 -23.46
N MET A 224 -0.96 9.58 -22.38
CA MET A 224 -0.99 10.10 -21.00
C MET A 224 0.40 10.54 -20.48
N GLU A 225 1.40 10.57 -21.36
CA GLU A 225 2.80 10.88 -21.01
C GLU A 225 3.36 9.95 -19.89
N LEU A 226 2.88 8.73 -19.84
CA LEU A 226 3.37 7.65 -18.99
C LEU A 226 4.21 6.67 -19.81
N SER A 227 4.96 5.82 -19.13
CA SER A 227 5.73 4.75 -19.80
C SER A 227 5.69 3.45 -18.99
N LEU A 228 5.85 2.33 -19.70
CA LEU A 228 6.01 1.03 -19.06
C LEU A 228 7.39 0.89 -18.42
N ASN A 229 7.41 0.15 -17.33
CA ASN A 229 8.63 -0.20 -16.63
C ASN A 229 9.22 -1.50 -17.21
N ASN A 230 10.24 -1.36 -18.03
CA ASN A 230 10.90 -2.47 -18.70
C ASN A 230 11.98 -3.16 -17.83
N ASN A 231 12.08 -2.83 -16.54
CA ASN A 231 13.04 -3.48 -15.65
C ASN A 231 12.71 -4.97 -15.45
N PRO A 232 13.71 -5.84 -15.33
CA PRO A 232 13.51 -7.27 -15.06
C PRO A 232 12.60 -7.49 -13.86
N GLY A 233 11.59 -8.37 -14.02
CA GLY A 233 10.59 -8.66 -12.99
C GLY A 233 9.41 -7.66 -12.87
N LYS A 234 9.39 -6.61 -13.71
CA LYS A 234 8.27 -5.65 -13.82
C LYS A 234 7.35 -5.94 -15.01
N TYR A 235 7.85 -6.67 -15.96
CA TYR A 235 7.15 -7.12 -17.15
C TYR A 235 7.04 -8.66 -17.15
N TYR A 236 5.89 -9.18 -17.58
CA TYR A 236 5.68 -10.62 -17.79
C TYR A 236 4.67 -10.85 -18.91
N SER A 237 4.97 -11.80 -19.80
CA SER A 237 4.12 -12.18 -20.94
C SER A 237 4.30 -13.66 -21.25
N ASN A 238 3.30 -14.48 -20.90
CA ASN A 238 3.33 -15.94 -21.16
C ASN A 238 1.91 -16.51 -21.28
N PRO A 239 1.74 -17.66 -21.97
CA PRO A 239 0.47 -18.39 -21.97
C PRO A 239 0.01 -18.75 -20.54
N SER A 240 -1.29 -18.66 -20.31
CA SER A 240 -1.88 -18.91 -18.99
C SER A 240 -1.68 -20.34 -18.49
N CYS A 241 -1.64 -21.32 -19.40
CA CYS A 241 -1.50 -22.74 -19.08
C CYS A 241 -0.13 -23.14 -18.50
N SER A 242 0.89 -22.31 -18.67
CA SER A 242 2.25 -22.49 -18.16
C SER A 242 2.76 -21.24 -17.41
N ALA A 243 1.85 -20.40 -16.94
CA ALA A 243 2.20 -19.14 -16.33
C ALA A 243 2.87 -19.34 -14.95
N GLU A 244 4.03 -18.71 -14.77
CA GLU A 244 4.72 -18.62 -13.47
C GLU A 244 5.24 -17.21 -13.28
N PHE A 245 4.63 -16.48 -12.33
CA PHE A 245 4.95 -15.06 -12.09
C PHE A 245 4.62 -14.62 -10.68
N ASP A 246 5.27 -13.53 -10.26
CA ASP A 246 4.94 -12.84 -9.01
C ASP A 246 3.94 -11.72 -9.27
N TYR A 247 2.83 -11.68 -8.53
CA TYR A 247 1.86 -10.59 -8.59
C TYR A 247 1.26 -10.30 -7.23
N LEU A 248 1.20 -9.02 -6.85
CA LEU A 248 0.67 -8.55 -5.56
C LEU A 248 1.23 -9.29 -4.34
N GLY A 249 2.50 -9.74 -4.43
CA GLY A 249 3.21 -10.44 -3.37
C GLY A 249 2.92 -11.93 -3.26
N TYR A 250 2.14 -12.49 -4.17
CA TYR A 250 2.04 -13.93 -4.40
C TYR A 250 3.01 -14.36 -5.49
N SER A 251 3.53 -15.57 -5.38
CA SER A 251 4.10 -16.32 -6.49
C SER A 251 3.00 -17.27 -6.99
N ILE A 252 2.61 -17.09 -8.24
CA ILE A 252 1.51 -17.80 -8.89
C ILE A 252 2.10 -18.74 -9.92
N LYS A 253 1.75 -20.03 -9.83
CA LYS A 253 2.14 -21.04 -10.82
C LYS A 253 0.91 -21.77 -11.33
N VAL A 254 0.79 -21.86 -12.64
CA VAL A 254 -0.29 -22.58 -13.32
C VAL A 254 0.28 -23.82 -14.01
N GLU A 255 -0.35 -24.96 -13.77
CA GLU A 255 -0.04 -26.22 -14.41
C GLU A 255 -1.28 -26.71 -15.17
N SER A 256 -1.16 -26.83 -16.48
CA SER A 256 -2.25 -27.32 -17.32
C SER A 256 -2.54 -28.79 -17.03
N LYS A 257 -3.82 -29.13 -17.03
CA LYS A 257 -4.31 -30.52 -16.95
C LYS A 257 -5.16 -30.80 -18.17
N LYS A 258 -4.90 -31.93 -18.82
CA LYS A 258 -5.70 -32.38 -19.96
C LYS A 258 -7.14 -32.62 -19.50
N ASP A 259 -8.11 -32.02 -20.20
CA ASP A 259 -9.56 -32.16 -19.98
C ASP A 259 -10.06 -31.84 -18.55
N LYS A 260 -9.32 -31.03 -17.81
CA LYS A 260 -9.65 -30.60 -16.44
C LYS A 260 -9.25 -29.13 -16.22
N PRO A 261 -9.85 -28.46 -15.24
CA PRO A 261 -9.40 -27.13 -14.83
C PRO A 261 -7.91 -27.13 -14.49
N ASN A 262 -7.21 -26.04 -14.83
CA ASN A 262 -5.80 -25.87 -14.51
C ASN A 262 -5.56 -25.93 -12.99
N ASN A 263 -4.43 -26.48 -12.59
CA ASN A 263 -3.99 -26.44 -11.22
C ASN A 263 -3.26 -25.11 -10.97
N VAL A 264 -3.82 -24.26 -10.11
CA VAL A 264 -3.25 -22.95 -9.78
C VAL A 264 -2.70 -22.98 -8.36
N THR A 265 -1.38 -22.90 -8.25
CA THR A 265 -0.67 -22.87 -6.97
C THR A 265 -0.29 -21.43 -6.62
N LEU A 266 -0.63 -21.00 -5.41
CA LEU A 266 -0.27 -19.69 -4.85
C LEU A 266 0.60 -19.88 -3.61
N LYS A 267 1.77 -19.23 -3.60
CA LYS A 267 2.65 -19.14 -2.44
C LYS A 267 2.95 -17.67 -2.14
N ILE A 268 3.48 -17.38 -0.97
CA ILE A 268 4.03 -16.04 -0.69
C ILE A 268 5.30 -15.86 -1.52
N SER A 269 5.42 -14.74 -2.24
CA SER A 269 6.56 -14.48 -3.11
C SER A 269 7.89 -14.43 -2.35
N ARG A 270 8.97 -14.84 -3.01
CA ARG A 270 10.33 -14.86 -2.44
C ARG A 270 10.76 -13.49 -1.91
N LEU A 271 10.42 -12.43 -2.62
CA LEU A 271 10.72 -11.06 -2.18
C LEU A 271 10.05 -10.72 -0.84
N LYS A 272 8.82 -11.16 -0.63
CA LYS A 272 8.11 -10.95 0.64
C LYS A 272 8.67 -11.80 1.78
N LEU A 273 9.03 -13.06 1.50
CA LEU A 273 9.70 -13.91 2.48
C LEU A 273 11.06 -13.34 2.88
N ASN A 274 11.86 -12.86 1.94
CA ASN A 274 13.14 -12.21 2.21
C ASN A 274 12.97 -10.94 3.05
N LYS A 275 11.94 -10.13 2.78
CA LYS A 275 11.63 -8.96 3.60
C LYS A 275 11.30 -9.34 5.05
N ILE A 276 10.61 -10.44 5.28
CA ILE A 276 10.33 -10.92 6.64
C ILE A 276 11.62 -11.42 7.30
N LYS A 277 12.49 -12.17 6.58
CA LYS A 277 13.81 -12.58 7.07
C LYS A 277 14.65 -11.39 7.51
N SER A 278 14.71 -10.34 6.68
CA SER A 278 15.42 -9.10 7.04
C SER A 278 14.89 -8.48 8.32
N ARG A 279 13.57 -8.41 8.49
CA ARG A 279 12.95 -7.88 9.72
C ARG A 279 13.24 -8.73 10.95
N ILE A 280 13.31 -10.04 10.82
CA ILE A 280 13.75 -10.95 11.89
C ILE A 280 15.20 -10.60 12.26
N ALA A 281 16.12 -10.59 11.30
CA ALA A 281 17.53 -10.30 11.52
C ALA A 281 17.75 -8.93 12.19
N ILE A 282 17.09 -7.89 11.68
CA ILE A 282 17.14 -6.54 12.26
C ILE A 282 16.64 -6.54 13.71
N SER A 283 15.60 -7.32 14.02
CA SER A 283 15.06 -7.41 15.39
C SER A 283 16.09 -8.00 16.37
N PHE A 284 16.85 -9.00 15.93
CA PHE A 284 17.95 -9.58 16.73
C PHE A 284 19.15 -8.61 16.86
N CYS A 285 19.52 -7.92 15.79
CA CYS A 285 20.56 -6.91 15.82
C CYS A 285 20.22 -5.74 16.77
N ASP A 286 18.97 -5.31 16.76
CA ASP A 286 18.49 -4.27 17.69
C ASP A 286 18.44 -4.77 19.14
N HIS A 287 18.04 -6.02 19.36
CA HIS A 287 18.12 -6.64 20.69
C HIS A 287 19.56 -6.64 21.23
N LYS A 288 20.55 -6.99 20.40
CA LYS A 288 21.97 -6.95 20.80
C LYS A 288 22.41 -5.55 21.27
N LYS A 289 21.85 -4.48 20.67
CA LYS A 289 22.18 -3.09 21.04
C LYS A 289 21.46 -2.64 22.31
N GLN A 290 20.19 -3.02 22.47
CA GLN A 290 19.31 -2.49 23.52
C GLN A 290 19.14 -3.44 24.72
N ASN A 291 19.57 -4.68 24.61
CA ASN A 291 19.38 -5.77 25.57
C ASN A 291 17.91 -5.91 26.07
N ASN A 292 16.95 -5.84 25.12
CA ASN A 292 15.52 -5.86 25.44
C ASN A 292 14.81 -7.09 24.81
N ILE A 293 14.78 -8.17 25.54
CA ILE A 293 14.15 -9.44 25.14
C ILE A 293 12.63 -9.30 24.94
N SER A 294 11.97 -8.48 25.77
CA SER A 294 10.52 -8.26 25.66
C SER A 294 10.15 -7.58 24.35
N LEU A 295 10.97 -6.63 23.89
CA LEU A 295 10.77 -5.96 22.60
C LEU A 295 11.08 -6.89 21.43
N LEU A 296 12.13 -7.71 21.51
CA LEU A 296 12.43 -8.75 20.52
C LEU A 296 11.25 -9.69 20.37
N LYS A 297 10.75 -10.26 21.46
CA LYS A 297 9.58 -11.15 21.47
C LYS A 297 8.38 -10.50 20.79
N ARG A 298 8.02 -9.27 21.17
CA ARG A 298 6.89 -8.54 20.58
C ARG A 298 7.06 -8.28 19.09
N ARG A 299 8.28 -7.99 18.61
CA ARG A 299 8.56 -7.84 17.17
C ARG A 299 8.30 -9.13 16.41
N LEU A 300 8.76 -10.26 16.93
CA LEU A 300 8.54 -11.57 16.30
C LEU A 300 7.04 -11.93 16.29
N GLU A 301 6.33 -11.73 17.41
CA GLU A 301 4.88 -11.90 17.47
C GLU A 301 4.15 -10.97 16.48
N TYR A 302 4.59 -9.73 16.35
CA TYR A 302 4.01 -8.77 15.40
C TYR A 302 4.19 -9.20 13.94
N LEU A 303 5.28 -9.88 13.59
CA LEU A 303 5.49 -10.41 12.24
C LEU A 303 4.56 -11.58 11.89
N CYS A 304 4.21 -12.42 12.86
CA CYS A 304 3.49 -13.67 12.59
C CYS A 304 1.99 -13.62 12.93
N MET A 305 1.55 -12.77 13.84
CA MET A 305 0.15 -12.71 14.28
C MET A 305 -0.71 -11.78 13.41
N LEU A 306 -2.00 -12.03 13.39
CA LEU A 306 -3.00 -11.07 12.91
C LEU A 306 -3.08 -9.89 13.87
N LYS A 307 -3.40 -8.73 13.33
CA LYS A 307 -3.57 -7.48 14.08
C LYS A 307 -4.92 -6.86 13.74
N ARG A 308 -5.62 -6.40 14.76
CA ARG A 308 -6.83 -5.60 14.56
C ARG A 308 -6.42 -4.16 14.25
N VAL A 309 -6.71 -3.72 13.02
CA VAL A 309 -6.43 -2.34 12.57
C VAL A 309 -7.56 -1.42 12.99
N ARG A 310 -8.81 -1.85 12.80
CA ARG A 310 -10.01 -1.08 13.13
C ARG A 310 -11.15 -2.03 13.55
N LYS A 311 -11.90 -1.63 14.56
CA LYS A 311 -13.16 -2.27 14.92
C LYS A 311 -14.27 -1.69 14.02
N GLY A 312 -15.00 -2.54 13.33
CA GLY A 312 -16.09 -2.13 12.45
C GLY A 312 -17.44 -2.69 12.90
N LYS A 313 -18.55 -2.07 12.47
CA LYS A 313 -19.90 -2.57 12.74
C LYS A 313 -20.12 -3.96 12.10
N ASN A 314 -19.53 -4.20 10.94
CA ASN A 314 -19.66 -5.46 10.16
C ASN A 314 -18.44 -6.38 10.30
N GLY A 315 -17.69 -6.27 11.39
CA GLY A 315 -16.50 -7.05 11.66
C GLY A 315 -15.21 -6.22 11.75
N ASP A 316 -14.18 -6.85 12.27
CA ASP A 316 -12.89 -6.20 12.48
C ASP A 316 -12.06 -6.14 11.18
N LEU A 317 -11.48 -4.99 10.88
CA LEU A 317 -10.44 -4.90 9.86
C LEU A 317 -9.15 -5.49 10.42
N LEU A 318 -8.69 -6.58 9.80
CA LEU A 318 -7.49 -7.29 10.20
C LEU A 318 -6.32 -7.01 9.24
N ALA A 319 -5.10 -7.10 9.74
CA ALA A 319 -3.87 -7.09 8.98
C ALA A 319 -2.92 -8.18 9.49
N GLY A 320 -1.94 -8.58 8.69
CA GLY A 320 -0.94 -9.58 9.03
C GLY A 320 -0.81 -10.66 7.95
N LEU A 321 0.15 -11.55 8.09
CA LEU A 321 0.47 -12.55 7.06
C LEU A 321 -0.76 -13.37 6.64
N ALA A 322 -1.45 -13.99 7.59
CA ALA A 322 -2.59 -14.85 7.30
C ALA A 322 -3.81 -14.12 6.70
N HIS A 323 -3.93 -12.80 6.90
CA HIS A 323 -4.95 -11.98 6.26
C HIS A 323 -4.53 -11.56 4.85
N ASN A 324 -3.30 -11.07 4.72
CA ASN A 324 -2.80 -10.55 3.45
C ASN A 324 -2.57 -11.64 2.40
N TYR A 325 -2.35 -12.89 2.84
CA TYR A 325 -2.05 -14.04 1.97
C TYR A 325 -3.06 -15.19 2.16
N GLN A 326 -4.33 -14.85 2.31
CA GLN A 326 -5.40 -15.81 2.56
C GLN A 326 -5.67 -16.80 1.41
N TYR A 327 -5.16 -16.53 0.22
CA TYR A 327 -5.33 -17.38 -0.97
C TYR A 327 -4.15 -18.32 -1.24
N VAL A 328 -3.16 -18.44 -0.34
CA VAL A 328 -2.10 -19.43 -0.49
C VAL A 328 -2.69 -20.84 -0.50
N THR A 329 -2.20 -21.65 -1.43
CA THR A 329 -2.68 -23.04 -1.63
C THR A 329 -1.83 -24.07 -0.90
N ASP A 330 -0.64 -23.67 -0.43
CA ASP A 330 0.30 -24.53 0.31
C ASP A 330 0.06 -24.53 1.83
N GLY A 331 -1.06 -24.01 2.32
CA GLY A 331 -1.34 -23.94 3.75
C GLY A 331 -0.27 -23.20 4.56
N PHE A 332 0.45 -22.25 3.93
CA PHE A 332 1.56 -21.49 4.49
C PHE A 332 2.87 -22.29 4.68
N GLU A 333 3.03 -23.45 4.04
CA GLU A 333 4.24 -24.28 4.16
C GLU A 333 5.53 -23.49 3.87
N CYS A 334 5.49 -22.52 2.95
CA CYS A 334 6.61 -21.64 2.65
C CYS A 334 7.15 -20.88 3.90
N LEU A 335 6.32 -20.67 4.94
CA LEU A 335 6.72 -20.00 6.18
C LEU A 335 7.59 -20.86 7.10
N LYS A 336 7.63 -22.20 6.90
CA LYS A 336 8.53 -23.09 7.67
C LYS A 336 10.00 -22.68 7.48
N SER A 337 10.35 -22.16 6.31
CA SER A 337 11.69 -21.63 6.04
C SER A 337 12.04 -20.42 6.91
N LEU A 338 11.04 -19.64 7.34
CA LEU A 338 11.20 -18.51 8.26
C LEU A 338 11.37 -19.01 9.72
N ASP A 339 10.66 -20.07 10.10
CA ASP A 339 10.85 -20.72 11.41
C ASP A 339 12.25 -21.33 11.51
N GLY A 340 12.73 -22.00 10.46
CA GLY A 340 14.12 -22.47 10.38
C GLY A 340 15.14 -21.35 10.52
N PHE A 341 14.92 -20.23 9.82
CA PHE A 341 15.78 -19.05 9.94
C PHE A 341 15.72 -18.45 11.36
N LEU A 342 14.55 -18.38 11.99
CA LEU A 342 14.40 -17.94 13.37
C LEU A 342 15.20 -18.83 14.33
N CYS A 343 15.12 -20.17 14.19
CA CYS A 343 15.88 -21.10 15.00
C CYS A 343 17.40 -20.90 14.82
N GLN A 344 17.87 -20.65 13.59
CA GLN A 344 19.30 -20.34 13.36
C GLN A 344 19.74 -19.07 14.07
N GLN A 345 18.90 -18.01 14.06
CA GLN A 345 19.22 -16.77 14.80
C GLN A 345 19.27 -17.03 16.31
N LEU A 346 18.36 -17.84 16.86
CA LEU A 346 18.33 -18.19 18.27
C LEU A 346 19.56 -19.01 18.71
N ALA A 347 20.00 -19.95 17.90
CA ALA A 347 21.18 -20.79 18.17
C ALA A 347 22.50 -20.01 18.05
N SER A 348 22.47 -18.83 17.43
CA SER A 348 23.67 -18.03 17.23
C SER A 348 24.13 -17.35 18.51
N HIS A 349 25.33 -17.63 18.96
CA HIS A 349 26.00 -16.92 20.07
C HIS A 349 26.19 -15.42 19.83
N ARG A 350 26.04 -14.97 18.58
CA ARG A 350 26.24 -13.57 18.15
C ARG A 350 25.36 -12.58 18.91
N PHE A 351 24.18 -13.01 19.34
CA PHE A 351 23.16 -12.11 19.93
C PHE A 351 23.12 -12.16 21.46
N GLY A 352 23.94 -13.00 22.12
CA GLY A 352 24.09 -13.02 23.58
C GLY A 352 22.85 -13.47 24.35
N LEU A 353 21.94 -14.22 23.74
CA LEU A 353 20.74 -14.72 24.39
C LEU A 353 21.09 -15.85 25.35
N ASN A 354 20.65 -15.74 26.60
CA ASN A 354 20.73 -16.82 27.57
C ASN A 354 19.67 -17.91 27.32
N GLN A 355 19.79 -19.04 27.97
CA GLN A 355 18.91 -20.20 27.78
C GLN A 355 17.43 -19.85 28.07
N GLN A 356 17.15 -19.09 29.12
CA GLN A 356 15.77 -18.68 29.44
C GLN A 356 15.16 -17.75 28.41
N GLU A 357 15.94 -16.87 27.82
CA GLU A 357 15.53 -15.97 26.73
C GLU A 357 15.25 -16.74 25.45
N GLN A 358 16.13 -17.68 25.10
CA GLN A 358 15.92 -18.57 23.96
C GLN A 358 14.62 -19.36 24.11
N GLU A 359 14.33 -19.92 25.27
CA GLU A 359 13.10 -20.69 25.54
C GLU A 359 11.83 -19.83 25.39
N LYS A 360 11.88 -18.55 25.76
CA LYS A 360 10.77 -17.62 25.56
C LYS A 360 10.47 -17.37 24.08
N ILE A 361 11.50 -17.34 23.23
CA ILE A 361 11.37 -17.08 21.79
C ILE A 361 11.07 -18.35 21.00
N LYS A 362 11.62 -19.52 21.38
CA LYS A 362 11.36 -20.81 20.72
C LYS A 362 9.87 -21.17 20.61
N LYS A 363 9.04 -20.66 21.50
CA LYS A 363 7.58 -20.83 21.47
C LYS A 363 6.89 -20.10 20.33
N ILE A 364 7.59 -19.20 19.63
CA ILE A 364 7.05 -18.43 18.52
C ILE A 364 7.31 -19.19 17.21
N SER A 365 6.25 -19.60 16.54
CA SER A 365 6.31 -20.16 15.18
C SER A 365 5.54 -19.23 14.24
N ILE A 366 6.19 -18.80 13.16
CA ILE A 366 5.59 -17.94 12.14
C ILE A 366 4.56 -18.76 11.36
N TYR A 367 4.93 -19.97 10.96
CA TYR A 367 4.04 -20.92 10.31
C TYR A 367 2.83 -21.26 11.20
N GLY A 368 3.08 -21.66 12.46
CA GLY A 368 2.04 -22.04 13.42
C GLY A 368 1.02 -20.91 13.68
N ASN A 369 1.50 -19.68 13.87
CA ASN A 369 0.62 -18.53 14.11
C ASN A 369 -0.18 -18.15 12.86
N ALA A 370 0.42 -18.20 11.67
CA ALA A 370 -0.27 -17.92 10.42
C ALA A 370 -1.38 -18.94 10.15
N ARG A 371 -1.09 -20.25 10.32
CA ARG A 371 -2.05 -21.35 10.12
C ARG A 371 -3.22 -21.29 11.11
N LYS A 372 -2.93 -21.03 12.40
CA LYS A 372 -3.96 -20.89 13.45
C LYS A 372 -4.68 -19.55 13.42
N ARG A 373 -4.23 -18.60 12.59
CA ARG A 373 -4.75 -17.23 12.49
C ARG A 373 -4.81 -16.50 13.85
N ASN A 374 -3.78 -16.71 14.69
CA ASN A 374 -3.71 -16.11 16.02
C ASN A 374 -3.72 -14.58 15.94
N ILE A 375 -4.51 -13.94 16.80
CA ILE A 375 -4.62 -12.48 16.87
C ILE A 375 -3.78 -11.96 18.02
N GLY A 376 -2.81 -11.10 17.71
CA GLY A 376 -2.00 -10.40 18.68
C GLY A 376 -2.64 -9.07 19.13
N LYS A 377 -2.49 -8.76 20.40
CA LYS A 377 -2.90 -7.47 20.97
C LYS A 377 -1.69 -6.55 21.08
N PHE A 378 -1.66 -5.49 20.27
CA PHE A 378 -0.58 -4.51 20.27
C PHE A 378 -1.17 -3.12 20.47
N SER A 379 -0.73 -2.42 21.52
CA SER A 379 -1.08 -1.01 21.70
C SER A 379 -0.39 -0.15 20.64
N LYS A 380 -0.86 1.07 20.41
CA LYS A 380 -0.24 2.00 19.46
C LYS A 380 1.20 2.33 19.84
N LYS A 381 1.47 2.59 21.12
CA LYS A 381 2.83 2.81 21.66
C LYS A 381 3.75 1.62 21.39
N GLN A 382 3.27 0.39 21.61
CA GLN A 382 4.01 -0.83 21.31
C GLN A 382 4.27 -0.98 19.79
N THR A 383 3.26 -0.70 18.96
CA THR A 383 3.41 -0.74 17.50
C THR A 383 4.47 0.25 17.01
N ALA A 384 4.48 1.47 17.53
CA ALA A 384 5.50 2.47 17.21
C ALA A 384 6.91 1.99 17.60
N GLN A 385 7.09 1.44 18.80
CA GLN A 385 8.37 0.88 19.25
C GLN A 385 8.83 -0.31 18.38
N ILE A 386 7.90 -1.19 18.02
CA ILE A 386 8.15 -2.34 17.13
C ILE A 386 8.64 -1.87 15.76
N MET A 387 7.92 -0.92 15.15
CA MET A 387 8.18 -0.45 13.79
C MET A 387 9.46 0.36 13.65
N ARG A 388 9.92 1.01 14.73
CA ARG A 388 11.10 1.90 14.72
C ARG A 388 12.35 1.23 14.13
N ALA A 389 12.61 -0.04 14.48
CA ALA A 389 13.76 -0.77 13.95
C ALA A 389 13.65 -1.11 12.45
N TRP A 390 12.44 -1.11 11.88
CA TRP A 390 12.17 -1.53 10.50
C TRP A 390 11.88 -0.37 9.55
N GLN A 391 12.05 0.87 9.96
CA GLN A 391 11.76 2.04 9.13
C GLN A 391 12.52 2.05 7.80
N ASN A 392 13.72 1.47 7.79
CA ASN A 392 14.60 1.38 6.62
C ASN A 392 14.73 -0.06 6.05
N ALA A 393 13.78 -0.97 6.34
CA ALA A 393 13.82 -2.39 5.97
C ALA A 393 12.82 -2.78 4.89
#